data_b099f89a6a98fdcf6bced70dc52f0940
#
_entry.id   b099f89a6a98fdcf6bced70dc52f0940
#
_cell.length_a   1.000
_cell.length_b   1.000
_cell.length_c   1.000
_cell.angle_alpha   90.00
_cell.angle_beta   90.00
_cell.angle_gamma   90.00
#
_symmetry.space_group_name_H-M   'P 1'
#
loop_
_entity.id
_entity.type
_entity.pdbx_description
1 polymer ?
#
loop_
_entity_poly.entity_id
_entity_poly.type
_entity_poly.pdbx_seq_one_letter_code
_entity_poly.pdbx_strand_id
1 'polypeptide(L)'
;MKDELLGLLKKDAYKKVEYTLSSGKKSEHYVNCKPVTLSGRGLTLASLLMLKEVKTSYVAGLTLGADPLVSGVSLVSALDSRLVNGLIVRKEAKGHGTQAWIEGLLPPEGTVITVLEDVITTGGSAIKAVEKLRDAGYVVNTVVSIVDRQEDDEANSAMKLSGLELKSIFTLDEIASI
;
A
#
# COMPACT_ATOMS: atom_id res chain seq x y z
N MET A 1 -19.21 -4.96 2.79
CA MET A 1 -18.00 -4.50 2.08
C MET A 1 -16.73 -4.93 2.82
N LYS A 2 -16.50 -4.50 4.08
CA LYS A 2 -15.30 -4.92 4.85
C LYS A 2 -15.27 -6.44 5.04
N ASP A 3 -16.37 -7.04 5.49
CA ASP A 3 -16.48 -8.50 5.69
C ASP A 3 -16.32 -9.30 4.39
N GLU A 4 -16.81 -8.77 3.28
CA GLU A 4 -16.66 -9.41 1.98
C GLU A 4 -15.20 -9.41 1.51
N LEU A 5 -14.48 -8.28 1.66
CA LEU A 5 -13.06 -8.23 1.35
C LEU A 5 -12.26 -9.15 2.29
N LEU A 6 -12.61 -9.19 3.58
CA LEU A 6 -12.01 -10.12 4.53
C LEU A 6 -12.16 -11.58 4.07
N GLY A 7 -13.35 -11.96 3.62
CA GLY A 7 -13.61 -13.30 3.07
C GLY A 7 -12.74 -13.63 1.84
N LEU A 8 -12.57 -12.67 0.93
CA LEU A 8 -11.68 -12.84 -0.22
C LEU A 8 -10.21 -12.97 0.20
N LEU A 9 -9.76 -12.15 1.15
CA LEU A 9 -8.38 -12.23 1.66
C LEU A 9 -8.10 -13.56 2.35
N LYS A 10 -9.03 -14.04 3.18
CA LYS A 10 -8.92 -15.36 3.84
C LYS A 10 -8.80 -16.49 2.81
N LYS A 11 -9.62 -16.44 1.77
CA LYS A 11 -9.71 -17.50 0.77
C LYS A 11 -8.52 -17.50 -0.20
N ASP A 12 -8.18 -16.33 -0.73
CA ASP A 12 -7.32 -16.23 -1.93
C ASP A 12 -5.95 -15.58 -1.66
N ALA A 13 -5.78 -14.89 -0.52
CA ALA A 13 -4.54 -14.18 -0.17
C ALA A 13 -3.77 -14.82 0.99
N TYR A 14 -4.44 -15.49 1.93
CA TYR A 14 -3.82 -16.05 3.13
C TYR A 14 -3.58 -17.56 3.01
N LYS A 15 -2.43 -17.99 3.54
CA LYS A 15 -2.13 -19.43 3.72
C LYS A 15 -1.41 -19.64 5.04
N LYS A 16 -1.87 -20.64 5.81
CA LYS A 16 -1.11 -21.12 6.96
C LYS A 16 -0.06 -22.14 6.47
N VAL A 17 1.17 -21.68 6.35
CA VAL A 17 2.29 -22.49 5.85
C VAL A 17 3.59 -21.92 6.40
N GLU A 18 4.51 -22.78 6.84
CA GLU A 18 5.84 -22.33 7.24
C GLU A 18 6.53 -21.64 6.05
N TYR A 19 6.93 -20.39 6.26
CA TYR A 19 7.49 -19.54 5.24
C TYR A 19 8.65 -18.72 5.83
N THR A 20 9.66 -18.48 5.02
CA THR A 20 10.78 -17.62 5.39
C THR A 20 10.56 -16.23 4.79
N LEU A 21 10.46 -15.24 5.64
CA LEU A 21 10.34 -13.83 5.24
C LEU A 21 11.60 -13.34 4.53
N SER A 22 11.50 -12.23 3.80
CA SER A 22 12.67 -11.57 3.19
C SER A 22 13.72 -11.13 4.22
N SER A 23 13.33 -10.94 5.48
CA SER A 23 14.21 -10.68 6.62
C SER A 23 14.98 -11.92 7.12
N GLY A 24 14.67 -13.13 6.61
CA GLY A 24 15.22 -14.40 7.09
C GLY A 24 14.47 -15.02 8.28
N LYS A 25 13.51 -14.31 8.88
CA LYS A 25 12.68 -14.83 9.97
C LYS A 25 11.70 -15.88 9.43
N LYS A 26 11.40 -16.93 10.23
CA LYS A 26 10.34 -17.89 9.92
C LYS A 26 9.00 -17.35 10.38
N SER A 27 7.97 -17.53 9.56
CA SER A 27 6.58 -17.26 9.90
C SER A 27 5.70 -18.43 9.49
N GLU A 28 4.62 -18.69 10.24
CA GLU A 28 3.60 -19.68 9.88
C GLU A 28 2.49 -19.07 8.99
N HIS A 29 2.58 -17.81 8.68
CA HIS A 29 1.55 -17.05 7.99
C HIS A 29 2.10 -16.43 6.70
N TYR A 30 1.63 -16.91 5.57
CA TYR A 30 1.93 -16.33 4.26
C TYR A 30 0.75 -15.47 3.79
N VAL A 31 1.01 -14.21 3.42
CA VAL A 31 0.01 -13.28 2.87
C VAL A 31 0.50 -12.74 1.52
N ASN A 32 -0.32 -12.92 0.48
CA ASN A 32 -0.11 -12.32 -0.83
C ASN A 32 -1.44 -11.75 -1.34
N CYS A 33 -1.60 -10.45 -1.29
CA CYS A 33 -2.84 -9.79 -1.68
C CYS A 33 -3.08 -9.74 -3.20
N LYS A 34 -2.09 -10.03 -4.05
CA LYS A 34 -2.21 -9.88 -5.50
C LYS A 34 -3.35 -10.67 -6.14
N PRO A 35 -3.66 -11.93 -5.74
CA PRO A 35 -4.83 -12.64 -6.28
C PRO A 35 -6.15 -11.88 -6.04
N VAL A 36 -6.25 -11.16 -4.92
CA VAL A 36 -7.42 -10.34 -4.57
C VAL A 36 -7.35 -8.97 -5.25
N THR A 37 -6.22 -8.27 -5.16
CA THR A 37 -6.08 -6.91 -5.71
C THR A 37 -6.04 -6.86 -7.25
N LEU A 38 -5.78 -7.98 -7.91
CA LEU A 38 -5.88 -8.12 -9.38
C LEU A 38 -7.22 -8.71 -9.83
N SER A 39 -8.13 -9.06 -8.90
CA SER A 39 -9.50 -9.42 -9.24
C SER A 39 -10.40 -8.18 -9.26
N GLY A 40 -11.34 -8.11 -10.19
CA GLY A 40 -12.22 -6.93 -10.33
C GLY A 40 -13.00 -6.63 -9.04
N ARG A 41 -13.55 -7.65 -8.37
CA ARG A 41 -14.31 -7.47 -7.13
C ARG A 41 -13.41 -7.11 -5.95
N GLY A 42 -12.30 -7.82 -5.79
CA GLY A 42 -11.34 -7.56 -4.70
C GLY A 42 -10.73 -6.17 -4.82
N LEU A 43 -10.30 -5.76 -6.02
CA LEU A 43 -9.77 -4.42 -6.25
C LEU A 43 -10.80 -3.33 -5.94
N THR A 44 -12.04 -3.49 -6.38
CA THR A 44 -13.11 -2.52 -6.11
C THR A 44 -13.31 -2.34 -4.60
N LEU A 45 -13.42 -3.44 -3.85
CA LEU A 45 -13.64 -3.40 -2.40
C LEU A 45 -12.44 -2.77 -1.67
N ALA A 46 -11.22 -3.19 -2.02
CA ALA A 46 -9.98 -2.65 -1.44
C ALA A 46 -9.88 -1.15 -1.70
N SER A 47 -10.09 -0.71 -2.94
CA SER A 47 -10.00 0.69 -3.34
C SER A 47 -11.01 1.58 -2.62
N LEU A 48 -12.26 1.15 -2.50
CA LEU A 48 -13.30 1.88 -1.78
C LEU A 48 -13.01 2.00 -0.27
N LEU A 49 -12.45 0.96 0.35
CA LEU A 49 -12.07 1.00 1.76
C LEU A 49 -10.85 1.88 1.98
N MET A 50 -9.82 1.76 1.14
CA MET A 50 -8.63 2.60 1.24
C MET A 50 -8.92 4.07 0.97
N LEU A 51 -9.83 4.39 0.03
CA LEU A 51 -10.23 5.76 -0.27
C LEU A 51 -10.81 6.48 0.95
N LYS A 52 -11.46 5.78 1.89
CA LYS A 52 -11.98 6.37 3.14
C LYS A 52 -10.85 6.90 4.03
N GLU A 53 -9.70 6.23 4.02
CA GLU A 53 -8.52 6.59 4.81
C GLU A 53 -7.65 7.65 4.12
N VAL A 54 -7.70 7.73 2.80
CA VAL A 54 -6.97 8.74 2.01
C VAL A 54 -7.60 10.11 2.21
N LYS A 55 -6.81 11.10 2.65
CA LYS A 55 -7.25 12.50 2.86
C LYS A 55 -6.57 13.49 1.90
N THR A 56 -5.71 12.98 1.02
CA THR A 56 -4.92 13.76 0.06
C THR A 56 -5.53 13.70 -1.34
N SER A 57 -5.15 14.61 -2.21
CA SER A 57 -5.51 14.59 -3.64
C SER A 57 -4.57 13.73 -4.49
N TYR A 58 -3.53 13.17 -3.88
CA TYR A 58 -2.59 12.27 -4.55
C TYR A 58 -2.32 11.04 -3.69
N VAL A 59 -2.24 9.89 -4.35
CA VAL A 59 -1.77 8.64 -3.76
C VAL A 59 -0.58 8.12 -4.56
N ALA A 60 0.32 7.41 -3.91
CA ALA A 60 1.46 6.79 -4.57
C ALA A 60 1.74 5.41 -3.96
N GLY A 61 2.49 4.57 -4.65
CA GLY A 61 2.94 3.30 -4.09
C GLY A 61 4.08 2.67 -4.88
N LEU A 62 4.82 1.78 -4.22
CA LEU A 62 5.95 1.09 -4.84
C LEU A 62 5.45 -0.05 -5.73
N THR A 63 5.94 -0.05 -6.98
CA THR A 63 5.64 -1.15 -7.91
C THR A 63 6.16 -2.48 -7.33
N LEU A 64 5.50 -3.61 -7.48
CA LEU A 64 4.33 -3.99 -8.25
C LEU A 64 3.06 -4.07 -7.36
N GLY A 65 3.21 -4.31 -6.04
CA GLY A 65 2.11 -4.59 -5.11
C GLY A 65 1.09 -3.47 -5.02
N ALA A 66 1.56 -2.23 -5.04
CA ALA A 66 0.72 -1.05 -4.93
C ALA A 66 0.08 -0.59 -6.26
N ASP A 67 0.58 -1.01 -7.42
CA ASP A 67 0.10 -0.52 -8.72
C ASP A 67 -1.43 -0.67 -8.91
N PRO A 68 -2.04 -1.84 -8.62
CA PRO A 68 -3.48 -2.00 -8.72
C PRO A 68 -4.23 -1.07 -7.75
N LEU A 69 -3.69 -0.89 -6.53
CA LEU A 69 -4.32 -0.09 -5.49
C LEU A 69 -4.32 1.40 -5.84
N VAL A 70 -3.19 1.91 -6.32
CA VAL A 70 -3.06 3.29 -6.79
C VAL A 70 -4.05 3.56 -7.92
N SER A 71 -4.08 2.69 -8.93
CA SER A 71 -5.00 2.81 -10.06
C SER A 71 -6.46 2.67 -9.63
N GLY A 72 -6.75 1.70 -8.77
CA GLY A 72 -8.09 1.44 -8.26
C GLY A 72 -8.63 2.58 -7.40
N VAL A 73 -7.82 3.12 -6.49
CA VAL A 73 -8.22 4.27 -5.65
C VAL A 73 -8.46 5.51 -6.49
N SER A 74 -7.60 5.79 -7.48
CA SER A 74 -7.83 6.89 -8.43
C SER A 74 -9.15 6.72 -9.18
N LEU A 75 -9.41 5.53 -9.71
CA LEU A 75 -10.64 5.23 -10.45
C LEU A 75 -11.89 5.42 -9.59
N VAL A 76 -11.95 4.80 -8.42
CA VAL A 76 -13.15 4.89 -7.57
C VAL A 76 -13.35 6.30 -7.01
N SER A 77 -12.27 7.05 -6.79
CA SER A 77 -12.36 8.44 -6.34
C SER A 77 -13.05 9.35 -7.39
N ALA A 78 -12.76 9.13 -8.67
CA ALA A 78 -13.40 9.85 -9.76
C ALA A 78 -14.90 9.54 -9.88
N LEU A 79 -15.29 8.28 -9.61
CA LEU A 79 -16.70 7.87 -9.57
C LEU A 79 -17.46 8.46 -8.37
N ASP A 80 -16.76 8.76 -7.28
CA ASP A 80 -17.31 9.38 -6.05
C ASP A 80 -17.16 10.92 -6.06
N SER A 81 -16.96 11.54 -7.23
CA SER A 81 -16.77 12.98 -7.40
C SER A 81 -15.63 13.59 -6.56
N ARG A 82 -14.70 12.77 -6.12
CA ARG A 82 -13.51 13.13 -5.37
C ARG A 82 -12.29 12.77 -6.18
N LEU A 83 -11.61 13.77 -6.76
CA LEU A 83 -10.46 13.53 -7.65
C LEU A 83 -9.19 13.24 -6.82
N VAL A 84 -8.74 11.99 -6.84
CA VAL A 84 -7.45 11.55 -6.32
C VAL A 84 -6.61 11.01 -7.46
N ASN A 85 -5.44 11.60 -7.71
CA ASN A 85 -4.51 11.19 -8.76
C ASN A 85 -3.52 10.14 -8.24
N GLY A 86 -3.12 9.21 -9.10
CA GLY A 86 -2.18 8.15 -8.77
C GLY A 86 -0.79 8.40 -9.32
N LEU A 87 0.23 8.05 -8.51
CA LEU A 87 1.63 8.02 -8.90
C LEU A 87 2.21 6.64 -8.64
N ILE A 88 3.00 6.11 -9.57
CA ILE A 88 3.72 4.85 -9.38
C ILE A 88 5.18 5.15 -9.04
N VAL A 89 5.66 4.63 -7.92
CA VAL A 89 7.06 4.69 -7.52
C VAL A 89 7.76 3.43 -8.02
N ARG A 90 8.81 3.61 -8.82
CA ARG A 90 9.58 2.51 -9.41
C ARG A 90 10.60 1.94 -8.41
N LYS A 91 10.90 0.65 -8.53
CA LYS A 91 12.00 0.02 -7.76
C LYS A 91 13.37 0.46 -8.27
N GLU A 92 13.48 0.71 -9.58
CA GLU A 92 14.70 1.09 -10.27
C GLU A 92 14.48 2.37 -11.07
N ALA A 93 15.53 3.19 -11.17
CA ALA A 93 15.47 4.40 -11.96
C ALA A 93 15.29 4.09 -13.46
N LYS A 94 14.56 4.94 -14.16
CA LYS A 94 14.49 4.89 -15.63
C LYS A 94 15.83 5.38 -16.19
N GLY A 95 16.40 4.69 -17.16
CA GLY A 95 17.73 5.00 -17.67
C GLY A 95 17.91 6.37 -18.34
N HIS A 96 16.83 7.17 -18.52
CA HIS A 96 16.87 8.48 -19.14
C HIS A 96 15.80 9.40 -18.55
N GLY A 97 16.17 10.66 -18.20
CA GLY A 97 15.28 11.73 -17.74
C GLY A 97 15.41 12.07 -16.25
N THR A 98 15.01 13.29 -15.88
CA THR A 98 15.25 13.90 -14.58
C THR A 98 14.34 13.40 -13.44
N GLN A 99 13.30 12.62 -13.76
CA GLN A 99 12.36 12.06 -12.76
C GLN A 99 12.23 10.54 -12.93
N ALA A 100 13.36 9.90 -12.82
CA ALA A 100 13.54 8.48 -13.13
C ALA A 100 12.79 7.51 -12.20
N TRP A 101 12.19 7.98 -11.09
CA TRP A 101 11.62 7.13 -10.04
C TRP A 101 10.09 7.17 -9.94
N ILE A 102 9.43 8.21 -10.46
CA ILE A 102 7.99 8.44 -10.27
C ILE A 102 7.32 8.58 -11.63
N GLU A 103 6.24 7.84 -11.84
CA GLU A 103 5.41 7.89 -13.05
C GLU A 103 4.02 8.43 -12.69
N GLY A 104 3.42 9.20 -13.61
CA GLY A 104 2.10 9.80 -13.47
C GLY A 104 2.09 11.29 -13.72
N LEU A 105 0.95 11.94 -13.43
CA LEU A 105 0.82 13.40 -13.50
C LEU A 105 1.42 14.01 -12.22
N LEU A 106 2.65 14.49 -12.32
CA LEU A 106 3.40 14.99 -11.18
C LEU A 106 2.79 16.30 -10.66
N PRO A 107 2.46 16.38 -9.35
CA PRO A 107 1.99 17.61 -8.75
C PRO A 107 3.13 18.61 -8.47
N PRO A 108 2.81 19.87 -8.12
CA PRO A 108 3.79 20.83 -7.62
C PRO A 108 4.53 20.28 -6.38
N GLU A 109 5.79 20.71 -6.19
CA GLU A 109 6.55 20.45 -4.97
C GLU A 109 5.78 20.90 -3.72
N GLY A 110 6.01 20.22 -2.60
CA GLY A 110 5.28 20.47 -1.35
C GLY A 110 3.90 19.80 -1.28
N THR A 111 3.41 19.19 -2.39
CA THR A 111 2.13 18.46 -2.37
C THR A 111 2.18 17.29 -1.38
N VAL A 112 1.12 17.16 -0.57
CA VAL A 112 0.97 16.06 0.37
C VAL A 112 0.42 14.84 -0.35
N ILE A 113 1.10 13.70 -0.20
CA ILE A 113 0.78 12.42 -0.88
C ILE A 113 0.59 11.35 0.18
N THR A 114 -0.43 10.50 0.03
CA THR A 114 -0.62 9.27 0.83
C THR A 114 0.01 8.10 0.10
N VAL A 115 0.85 7.33 0.78
CA VAL A 115 1.41 6.09 0.22
C VAL A 115 0.47 4.92 0.46
N LEU A 116 0.25 4.09 -0.56
CA LEU A 116 -0.54 2.86 -0.52
C LEU A 116 0.39 1.64 -0.57
N GLU A 117 0.03 0.60 0.17
CA GLU A 117 0.74 -0.67 0.17
C GLU A 117 -0.26 -1.84 0.26
N ASP A 118 0.06 -3.01 -0.28
CA ASP A 118 -0.78 -4.19 -0.17
C ASP A 118 -0.60 -4.88 1.20
N VAL A 119 0.63 -5.16 1.59
CA VAL A 119 0.97 -5.83 2.85
C VAL A 119 2.15 -5.15 3.52
N ILE A 120 1.98 -4.73 4.74
CA ILE A 120 3.07 -4.26 5.61
C ILE A 120 3.60 -5.43 6.44
N THR A 121 4.91 -5.70 6.33
CA THR A 121 5.64 -6.64 7.19
C THR A 121 6.61 -5.87 8.07
N THR A 122 7.72 -5.40 7.51
CA THR A 122 8.70 -4.52 8.17
C THR A 122 8.53 -3.05 7.79
N GLY A 123 7.67 -2.77 6.81
CA GLY A 123 7.47 -1.43 6.28
C GLY A 123 8.51 -0.97 5.24
N GLY A 124 9.54 -1.78 4.97
CA GLY A 124 10.66 -1.36 4.12
C GLY A 124 10.28 -0.94 2.70
N SER A 125 9.26 -1.56 2.07
CA SER A 125 8.77 -1.15 0.74
C SER A 125 8.10 0.21 0.77
N ALA A 126 7.21 0.42 1.73
CA ALA A 126 6.52 1.69 1.91
C ALA A 126 7.51 2.83 2.23
N ILE A 127 8.48 2.59 3.13
CA ILE A 127 9.52 3.59 3.49
C ILE A 127 10.34 3.95 2.25
N LYS A 128 10.75 3.00 1.42
CA LYS A 128 11.44 3.29 0.14
C LYS A 128 10.62 4.15 -0.80
N ALA A 129 9.31 3.94 -0.88
CA ALA A 129 8.44 4.81 -1.67
C ALA A 129 8.39 6.23 -1.09
N VAL A 130 8.25 6.33 0.24
CA VAL A 130 8.24 7.62 0.95
C VAL A 130 9.53 8.39 0.73
N GLU A 131 10.70 7.76 0.87
CA GLU A 131 12.01 8.38 0.63
C GLU A 131 12.09 8.98 -0.78
N LYS A 132 11.75 8.18 -1.80
CA LYS A 132 11.76 8.65 -3.21
C LYS A 132 10.80 9.82 -3.48
N LEU A 133 9.63 9.82 -2.83
CA LEU A 133 8.68 10.91 -2.94
C LEU A 133 9.19 12.17 -2.22
N ARG A 134 9.78 12.02 -1.03
CA ARG A 134 10.38 13.14 -0.28
C ARG A 134 11.60 13.72 -1.01
N ASP A 135 12.45 12.88 -1.60
CA ASP A 135 13.58 13.30 -2.43
C ASP A 135 13.14 14.08 -3.67
N ALA A 136 11.93 13.81 -4.17
CA ALA A 136 11.30 14.56 -5.26
C ALA A 136 10.55 15.82 -4.80
N GLY A 137 10.68 16.22 -3.52
CA GLY A 137 10.10 17.44 -2.98
C GLY A 137 8.66 17.32 -2.47
N TYR A 138 8.11 16.10 -2.36
CA TYR A 138 6.76 15.89 -1.86
C TYR A 138 6.71 15.65 -0.35
N VAL A 139 5.56 15.90 0.26
CA VAL A 139 5.32 15.65 1.68
C VAL A 139 4.55 14.34 1.83
N VAL A 140 5.06 13.43 2.66
CA VAL A 140 4.40 12.15 2.96
C VAL A 140 4.34 11.97 4.46
N ASN A 141 3.12 11.85 5.01
CA ASN A 141 2.86 11.70 6.44
C ASN A 141 2.05 10.43 6.75
N THR A 142 1.45 9.80 5.76
CA THR A 142 0.52 8.67 5.97
C THR A 142 0.79 7.57 4.97
N VAL A 143 0.80 6.34 5.48
CA VAL A 143 0.77 5.09 4.71
C VAL A 143 -0.56 4.39 4.98
N VAL A 144 -1.25 3.93 3.93
CA VAL A 144 -2.47 3.13 4.03
C VAL A 144 -2.20 1.76 3.43
N SER A 145 -2.44 0.69 4.19
CA SER A 145 -2.25 -0.68 3.72
C SER A 145 -3.55 -1.50 3.77
N ILE A 146 -3.61 -2.57 2.98
CA ILE A 146 -4.71 -3.54 3.12
C ILE A 146 -4.48 -4.37 4.37
N VAL A 147 -3.28 -4.92 4.55
CA VAL A 147 -2.93 -5.81 5.65
C VAL A 147 -1.70 -5.30 6.38
N ASP A 148 -1.82 -5.16 7.70
CA ASP A 148 -0.67 -5.05 8.60
C ASP A 148 -0.44 -6.40 9.27
N ARG A 149 0.74 -6.98 9.09
CA ARG A 149 1.07 -8.28 9.67
C ARG A 149 1.36 -8.21 11.17
N GLN A 150 1.70 -7.03 11.69
CA GLN A 150 1.94 -6.78 13.13
C GLN A 150 2.95 -7.76 13.78
N GLU A 151 3.80 -8.39 12.99
CA GLU A 151 4.84 -9.26 13.53
C GLU A 151 5.90 -8.38 14.20
N ASP A 152 6.03 -8.49 15.52
CA ASP A 152 7.06 -7.84 16.36
C ASP A 152 7.00 -6.30 16.47
N ASP A 153 5.90 -5.62 16.16
CA ASP A 153 5.75 -4.14 16.18
C ASP A 153 6.85 -3.38 15.38
N GLU A 154 7.63 -4.11 14.57
CA GLU A 154 8.77 -3.58 13.82
C GLU A 154 8.31 -2.55 12.79
N ALA A 155 7.19 -2.82 12.09
CA ALA A 155 6.65 -1.93 11.10
C ALA A 155 6.16 -0.61 11.71
N ASN A 156 5.42 -0.65 12.81
CA ASN A 156 4.94 0.54 13.50
C ASN A 156 6.10 1.39 14.03
N SER A 157 7.13 0.76 14.57
CA SER A 157 8.34 1.45 15.03
C SER A 157 9.08 2.11 13.87
N ALA A 158 9.27 1.42 12.74
CA ALA A 158 9.91 1.96 11.55
C ALA A 158 9.11 3.13 10.95
N MET A 159 7.78 3.03 10.91
CA MET A 159 6.91 4.11 10.44
C MET A 159 7.01 5.34 11.35
N LYS A 160 6.94 5.16 12.68
CA LYS A 160 7.09 6.27 13.65
C LYS A 160 8.45 6.95 13.53
N LEU A 161 9.54 6.19 13.43
CA LEU A 161 10.88 6.73 13.23
C LEU A 161 11.00 7.54 11.92
N SER A 162 10.25 7.16 10.90
CA SER A 162 10.16 7.89 9.63
C SER A 162 9.16 9.05 9.64
N GLY A 163 8.51 9.33 10.78
CA GLY A 163 7.48 10.37 10.90
C GLY A 163 6.21 10.06 10.12
N LEU A 164 5.81 8.79 10.08
CA LEU A 164 4.66 8.29 9.31
C LEU A 164 3.57 7.73 10.22
N GLU A 165 2.32 8.03 9.89
CA GLU A 165 1.14 7.35 10.42
C GLU A 165 0.82 6.14 9.53
N LEU A 166 0.75 4.94 10.11
CA LEU A 166 0.28 3.74 9.42
C LEU A 166 -1.20 3.51 9.72
N LYS A 167 -2.00 3.35 8.68
CA LYS A 167 -3.40 2.94 8.73
C LYS A 167 -3.59 1.67 7.93
N SER A 168 -4.17 0.64 8.53
CA SER A 168 -4.39 -0.64 7.87
C SER A 168 -5.87 -1.01 7.91
N ILE A 169 -6.36 -1.60 6.81
CA ILE A 169 -7.77 -2.04 6.73
C ILE A 169 -7.98 -3.28 7.58
N PHE A 170 -7.00 -4.17 7.60
CA PHE A 170 -7.00 -5.41 8.37
C PHE A 170 -5.65 -5.66 9.04
N THR A 171 -5.69 -6.41 10.13
CA THR A 171 -4.51 -7.03 10.75
C THR A 171 -4.36 -8.47 10.27
N LEU A 172 -3.17 -9.07 10.47
CA LEU A 172 -2.95 -10.48 10.21
C LEU A 172 -3.90 -11.36 11.05
N ASP A 173 -4.14 -11.01 12.31
CA ASP A 173 -5.02 -11.77 13.21
C ASP A 173 -6.46 -11.83 12.69
N GLU A 174 -6.99 -10.71 12.14
CA GLU A 174 -8.32 -10.70 11.53
C GLU A 174 -8.42 -11.65 10.32
N ILE A 175 -7.31 -11.80 9.57
CA ILE A 175 -7.27 -12.66 8.38
C ILE A 175 -6.99 -14.12 8.76
N ALA A 176 -6.16 -14.36 9.77
CA ALA A 176 -5.78 -15.70 10.23
C ALA A 176 -6.83 -16.35 11.14
N SER A 177 -7.72 -15.56 11.76
CA SER A 177 -8.81 -16.09 12.59
C SER A 177 -9.78 -16.91 11.73
N ILE A 178 -9.93 -18.19 12.11
CA ILE A 178 -10.85 -19.16 11.49
C ILE A 178 -12.26 -18.91 12.00
#